data_8121700987f4258182ea5e9ee8a86efc
#
_entry.id   8121700987f4258182ea5e9ee8a86efc
#
_cell.length_a   1.000
_cell.length_b   1.000
_cell.length_c   1.000
_cell.angle_alpha   90.00
_cell.angle_beta   90.00
_cell.angle_gamma   90.00
#
_symmetry.space_group_name_H-M   'P 1'
#
loop_
_entity.id
_entity.type
_entity.pdbx_description
1 polymer ?
#
loop_
_entity_poly.entity_id
_entity_poly.type
_entity_poly.pdbx_seq_one_letter_code
_entity_poly.pdbx_strand_id
1 'polypeptide(L)'
;MISVLIPIFNFNVAKLVKDLHAQLTYANVEFEIILGDDASTELHGNEKLMTLQGVTHFSLSENIGRAKMRNLLVEKANYPFLLFMDCDAALLSSTYINNYLLEISRNSKPVCIIGGVAYRRQKPNPKYYLRWHYGKKREATDAGSRNNKPYKSFTSFNAVFSKSIFDLVKFDESFSTYGNEDTFFGNQLRSAQIPVIHINNPLYHDGLDTNEDYLKKVETSIDNLIVLLKANKIGSGFVNENRLLATYFKCKKLKSASLLRLFYKMFLQKIKQKILRTPTVFLLDLYKLGYLVQNM
;
A
#
# COMPACT_ATOMS: atom_id res chain seq x y z
N MET A 1 -15.93 -14.72 -11.73
CA MET A 1 -14.71 -15.46 -11.34
C MET A 1 -13.67 -14.48 -10.82
N ILE A 2 -13.14 -14.68 -9.61
CA ILE A 2 -12.19 -13.74 -8.95
C ILE A 2 -11.18 -14.49 -8.10
N SER A 3 -9.89 -14.12 -8.20
CA SER A 3 -8.82 -14.58 -7.32
C SER A 3 -8.52 -13.51 -6.27
N VAL A 4 -8.63 -13.85 -4.99
CA VAL A 4 -8.22 -12.98 -3.89
C VAL A 4 -6.78 -13.30 -3.50
N LEU A 5 -5.90 -12.31 -3.55
CA LEU A 5 -4.46 -12.45 -3.41
C LEU A 5 -3.99 -11.75 -2.14
N ILE A 6 -3.52 -12.52 -1.15
CA ILE A 6 -3.12 -12.01 0.16
C ILE A 6 -1.65 -12.38 0.43
N PRO A 7 -0.71 -11.44 0.27
CA PRO A 7 0.66 -11.62 0.73
C PRO A 7 0.70 -11.55 2.26
N ILE A 8 1.37 -12.50 2.90
CA ILE A 8 1.45 -12.64 4.35
C ILE A 8 2.90 -12.56 4.80
N PHE A 9 3.14 -11.81 5.87
CA PHE A 9 4.39 -11.85 6.62
C PHE A 9 4.10 -11.57 8.10
N ASN A 10 4.36 -12.56 8.97
CA ASN A 10 4.17 -12.46 10.41
C ASN A 10 2.79 -11.92 10.84
N PHE A 11 1.71 -12.39 10.21
CA PHE A 11 0.36 -11.93 10.49
C PHE A 11 -0.68 -13.05 10.45
N ASN A 12 -1.65 -13.01 11.39
CA ASN A 12 -2.78 -13.94 11.41
C ASN A 12 -3.92 -13.42 10.54
N VAL A 13 -4.23 -14.12 9.44
CA VAL A 13 -5.28 -13.75 8.50
C VAL A 13 -6.59 -14.53 8.68
N ALA A 14 -6.72 -15.33 9.72
CA ALA A 14 -7.85 -16.25 9.87
C ALA A 14 -9.21 -15.54 9.85
N LYS A 15 -9.33 -14.40 10.54
CA LYS A 15 -10.58 -13.65 10.54
C LYS A 15 -10.86 -13.04 9.16
N LEU A 16 -9.88 -12.41 8.54
CA LEU A 16 -10.01 -11.79 7.22
C LEU A 16 -10.47 -12.81 6.17
N VAL A 17 -9.79 -13.97 6.11
CA VAL A 17 -10.10 -15.03 5.13
C VAL A 17 -11.50 -15.61 5.36
N LYS A 18 -11.90 -15.87 6.61
CA LYS A 18 -13.26 -16.37 6.92
C LYS A 18 -14.34 -15.36 6.51
N ASP A 19 -14.13 -14.08 6.80
CA ASP A 19 -15.09 -13.02 6.44
C ASP A 19 -15.20 -12.88 4.91
N LEU A 20 -14.08 -12.95 4.18
CA LEU A 20 -14.06 -12.94 2.71
C LEU A 20 -14.72 -14.17 2.11
N HIS A 21 -14.36 -15.37 2.60
CA HIS A 21 -14.91 -16.63 2.14
C HIS A 21 -16.45 -16.64 2.27
N ALA A 22 -16.98 -16.19 3.41
CA ALA A 22 -18.40 -16.08 3.63
C ALA A 22 -19.09 -15.15 2.59
N GLN A 23 -18.50 -13.98 2.30
CA GLN A 23 -19.06 -13.05 1.32
C GLN A 23 -18.95 -13.59 -0.12
N LEU A 24 -17.86 -14.24 -0.49
CA LEU A 24 -17.66 -14.85 -1.81
C LEU A 24 -18.65 -16.00 -2.05
N THR A 25 -18.83 -16.86 -1.04
CA THR A 25 -19.82 -17.94 -1.08
C THR A 25 -21.26 -17.39 -1.21
N TYR A 26 -21.59 -16.36 -0.41
CA TYR A 26 -22.91 -15.72 -0.49
C TYR A 26 -23.17 -15.05 -1.86
N ALA A 27 -22.14 -14.45 -2.46
CA ALA A 27 -22.22 -13.84 -3.79
C ALA A 27 -22.41 -14.86 -4.92
N ASN A 28 -22.28 -16.16 -4.64
CA ASN A 28 -22.43 -17.27 -5.57
C ASN A 28 -21.59 -17.09 -6.86
N VAL A 29 -20.32 -16.71 -6.70
CA VAL A 29 -19.36 -16.57 -7.80
C VAL A 29 -18.25 -17.59 -7.65
N GLU A 30 -17.67 -18.01 -8.77
CA GLU A 30 -16.43 -18.80 -8.72
C GLU A 30 -15.27 -17.96 -8.19
N PHE A 31 -14.58 -18.49 -7.19
CA PHE A 31 -13.47 -17.78 -6.55
C PHE A 31 -12.36 -18.71 -6.08
N GLU A 32 -11.23 -18.13 -5.84
CA GLU A 32 -10.13 -18.69 -5.05
C GLU A 32 -9.56 -17.62 -4.12
N ILE A 33 -8.99 -18.04 -3.00
CA ILE A 33 -8.21 -17.19 -2.10
C ILE A 33 -6.82 -17.79 -2.00
N ILE A 34 -5.81 -17.05 -2.45
CA ILE A 34 -4.41 -17.50 -2.46
C ILE A 34 -3.66 -16.74 -1.37
N LEU A 35 -3.18 -17.49 -0.40
CA LEU A 35 -2.40 -17.02 0.73
C LEU A 35 -0.93 -17.29 0.47
N GLY A 36 -0.14 -16.26 0.19
CA GLY A 36 1.29 -16.36 -0.05
C GLY A 36 2.08 -15.88 1.18
N ASP A 37 2.68 -16.81 1.91
CA ASP A 37 3.51 -16.52 3.07
C ASP A 37 4.96 -16.27 2.65
N ASP A 38 5.42 -15.05 2.88
CA ASP A 38 6.76 -14.56 2.50
C ASP A 38 7.81 -14.89 3.57
N ALA A 39 7.92 -16.18 3.93
CA ALA A 39 8.81 -16.71 4.96
C ALA A 39 8.59 -16.11 6.35
N SER A 40 7.34 -16.16 6.84
CA SER A 40 7.02 -15.77 8.22
C SER A 40 7.83 -16.53 9.23
N THR A 41 8.37 -15.84 10.23
CA THR A 41 9.10 -16.42 11.35
C THR A 41 8.18 -16.80 12.51
N GLU A 42 6.96 -16.23 12.54
CA GLU A 42 5.93 -16.51 13.53
C GLU A 42 4.83 -17.37 12.90
N LEU A 43 4.56 -18.52 13.53
CA LEU A 43 3.51 -19.43 13.08
C LEU A 43 2.15 -18.99 13.63
N HIS A 44 1.27 -18.59 12.74
CA HIS A 44 -0.09 -18.14 13.08
C HIS A 44 -1.19 -19.17 12.78
N GLY A 45 -0.82 -20.34 12.24
CA GLY A 45 -1.75 -21.42 11.87
C GLY A 45 -2.60 -21.06 10.65
N ASN A 46 -2.11 -20.20 9.77
CA ASN A 46 -2.81 -19.80 8.55
C ASN A 46 -3.01 -20.93 7.56
N GLU A 47 -2.15 -21.96 7.57
CA GLU A 47 -2.27 -23.19 6.78
C GLU A 47 -3.57 -23.97 7.05
N LYS A 48 -4.14 -23.85 8.25
CA LYS A 48 -5.43 -24.47 8.60
C LYS A 48 -6.61 -23.92 7.79
N LEU A 49 -6.44 -22.74 7.18
CA LEU A 49 -7.46 -22.14 6.33
C LEU A 49 -7.68 -22.89 5.02
N MET A 50 -6.76 -23.76 4.60
CA MET A 50 -6.94 -24.65 3.45
C MET A 50 -8.09 -25.67 3.62
N THR A 51 -8.65 -25.81 4.82
CA THR A 51 -9.90 -26.57 5.03
C THR A 51 -11.13 -25.88 4.43
N LEU A 52 -11.04 -24.60 4.13
CA LEU A 52 -12.09 -23.85 3.43
C LEU A 52 -11.98 -24.09 1.91
N GLN A 53 -13.11 -24.40 1.27
CA GLN A 53 -13.14 -24.63 -0.18
C GLN A 53 -12.62 -23.41 -0.95
N GLY A 54 -11.74 -23.61 -1.92
CA GLY A 54 -11.18 -22.55 -2.75
C GLY A 54 -10.09 -21.71 -2.05
N VAL A 55 -9.61 -22.11 -0.87
CA VAL A 55 -8.48 -21.47 -0.19
C VAL A 55 -7.21 -22.29 -0.39
N THR A 56 -6.15 -21.66 -0.84
CA THR A 56 -4.80 -22.25 -0.96
C THR A 56 -3.80 -21.45 -0.15
N HIS A 57 -2.81 -22.12 0.40
CA HIS A 57 -1.72 -21.52 1.17
C HIS A 57 -0.38 -22.11 0.71
N PHE A 58 0.60 -21.25 0.52
CA PHE A 58 1.99 -21.67 0.32
C PHE A 58 2.93 -20.75 1.09
N SER A 59 4.05 -21.31 1.54
CA SER A 59 5.11 -20.57 2.24
C SER A 59 6.41 -20.65 1.46
N LEU A 60 7.15 -19.54 1.46
CA LEU A 60 8.49 -19.50 0.89
C LEU A 60 9.54 -19.83 1.95
N SER A 61 10.72 -20.27 1.53
CA SER A 61 11.86 -20.52 2.40
C SER A 61 12.64 -19.25 2.78
N GLU A 62 12.48 -18.18 1.98
CA GLU A 62 13.13 -16.89 2.20
C GLU A 62 12.16 -15.74 1.87
N ASN A 63 12.34 -14.61 2.54
CA ASN A 63 11.55 -13.41 2.27
C ASN A 63 12.03 -12.75 0.98
N ILE A 64 11.14 -12.70 -0.01
CA ILE A 64 11.40 -12.11 -1.34
C ILE A 64 10.90 -10.68 -1.48
N GLY A 65 10.16 -10.19 -0.51
CA GLY A 65 9.61 -8.84 -0.45
C GLY A 65 8.29 -8.65 -1.20
N ARG A 66 7.60 -7.55 -0.89
CA ARG A 66 6.21 -7.30 -1.31
C ARG A 66 5.99 -7.31 -2.81
N ALA A 67 6.89 -6.68 -3.58
CA ALA A 67 6.75 -6.56 -5.03
C ALA A 67 6.82 -7.94 -5.71
N LYS A 68 7.83 -8.74 -5.38
CA LYS A 68 7.99 -10.10 -5.90
C LYS A 68 6.84 -11.02 -5.46
N MET A 69 6.44 -10.94 -4.19
CA MET A 69 5.33 -11.75 -3.68
C MET A 69 4.02 -11.43 -4.39
N ARG A 70 3.72 -10.15 -4.67
CA ARG A 70 2.54 -9.78 -5.45
C ARG A 70 2.59 -10.32 -6.88
N ASN A 71 3.74 -10.21 -7.56
CA ASN A 71 3.90 -10.80 -8.90
C ASN A 71 3.72 -12.32 -8.88
N LEU A 72 4.30 -13.01 -7.91
CA LEU A 72 4.16 -14.47 -7.75
C LEU A 72 2.69 -14.87 -7.49
N LEU A 73 1.95 -14.10 -6.70
CA LEU A 73 0.52 -14.34 -6.49
C LEU A 73 -0.30 -14.17 -7.79
N VAL A 74 0.04 -13.20 -8.65
CA VAL A 74 -0.58 -13.06 -9.98
C VAL A 74 -0.33 -14.28 -10.85
N GLU A 75 0.89 -14.81 -10.85
CA GLU A 75 1.26 -15.99 -11.64
C GLU A 75 0.47 -17.25 -11.20
N LYS A 76 0.21 -17.37 -9.90
CA LYS A 76 -0.56 -18.49 -9.33
C LYS A 76 -2.08 -18.34 -9.46
N ALA A 77 -2.58 -17.16 -9.78
CA ALA A 77 -4.01 -16.90 -9.88
C ALA A 77 -4.61 -17.47 -11.18
N ASN A 78 -5.80 -18.09 -11.09
CA ASN A 78 -6.46 -18.72 -12.23
C ASN A 78 -7.55 -17.83 -12.87
N TYR A 79 -8.13 -16.89 -12.13
CA TYR A 79 -9.29 -16.13 -12.59
C TYR A 79 -8.92 -14.78 -13.22
N PRO A 80 -9.82 -14.23 -14.09
CA PRO A 80 -9.54 -13.02 -14.87
C PRO A 80 -9.54 -11.73 -14.04
N PHE A 81 -10.09 -11.75 -12.83
CA PHE A 81 -10.06 -10.61 -11.91
C PHE A 81 -9.29 -10.96 -10.66
N LEU A 82 -8.39 -10.07 -10.25
CA LEU A 82 -7.48 -10.23 -9.13
C LEU A 82 -7.80 -9.19 -8.06
N LEU A 83 -8.26 -9.60 -6.89
CA LEU A 83 -8.44 -8.72 -5.73
C LEU A 83 -7.20 -8.80 -4.83
N PHE A 84 -6.37 -7.77 -4.87
CA PHE A 84 -5.26 -7.61 -3.94
C PHE A 84 -5.75 -7.05 -2.61
N MET A 85 -5.19 -7.60 -1.55
CA MET A 85 -5.49 -7.19 -0.19
C MET A 85 -4.29 -7.43 0.71
N ASP A 86 -3.89 -6.45 1.52
CA ASP A 86 -2.83 -6.67 2.51
C ASP A 86 -3.38 -7.52 3.68
N CYS A 87 -2.51 -8.32 4.31
CA CYS A 87 -2.89 -9.27 5.36
C CYS A 87 -3.46 -8.60 6.63
N ASP A 88 -3.15 -7.34 6.86
CA ASP A 88 -3.60 -6.53 7.99
C ASP A 88 -4.90 -5.74 7.73
N ALA A 89 -5.58 -6.07 6.62
CA ALA A 89 -6.89 -5.52 6.29
C ALA A 89 -8.00 -6.19 7.11
N ALA A 90 -9.10 -5.45 7.34
CA ALA A 90 -10.34 -6.01 7.87
C ALA A 90 -11.57 -5.46 7.15
N LEU A 91 -12.56 -6.31 6.91
CA LEU A 91 -13.80 -5.92 6.24
C LEU A 91 -14.59 -4.91 7.07
N LEU A 92 -15.09 -3.88 6.40
CA LEU A 92 -15.94 -2.84 7.00
C LEU A 92 -17.41 -3.06 6.66
N SER A 93 -17.71 -3.65 5.49
CA SER A 93 -19.06 -3.83 4.97
C SER A 93 -19.34 -5.31 4.66
N SER A 94 -20.59 -5.74 4.92
CA SER A 94 -21.09 -7.04 4.48
C SER A 94 -21.33 -7.13 2.96
N THR A 95 -21.31 -6.01 2.26
CA THR A 95 -21.48 -5.94 0.79
C THR A 95 -20.15 -5.71 0.05
N TYR A 96 -19.02 -5.88 0.74
CA TYR A 96 -17.71 -5.55 0.20
C TYR A 96 -17.40 -6.25 -1.13
N ILE A 97 -17.62 -7.55 -1.22
CA ILE A 97 -17.42 -8.32 -2.46
C ILE A 97 -18.44 -7.91 -3.53
N ASN A 98 -19.71 -7.79 -3.19
CA ASN A 98 -20.77 -7.40 -4.15
C ASN A 98 -20.50 -6.02 -4.77
N ASN A 99 -19.98 -5.06 -4.01
CA ASN A 99 -19.61 -3.75 -4.53
C ASN A 99 -18.56 -3.84 -5.63
N TYR A 100 -17.55 -4.70 -5.47
CA TYR A 100 -16.54 -4.94 -6.51
C TYR A 100 -17.12 -5.68 -7.71
N LEU A 101 -17.91 -6.73 -7.51
CA LEU A 101 -18.53 -7.48 -8.61
C LEU A 101 -19.44 -6.58 -9.46
N LEU A 102 -20.19 -5.68 -8.82
CA LEU A 102 -21.00 -4.69 -9.52
C LEU A 102 -20.14 -3.74 -10.36
N GLU A 103 -19.03 -3.26 -9.80
CA GLU A 103 -18.16 -2.34 -10.54
C GLU A 103 -17.41 -3.04 -11.68
N ILE A 104 -16.98 -4.30 -11.48
CA ILE A 104 -16.40 -5.13 -12.54
C ILE A 104 -17.38 -5.27 -13.70
N SER A 105 -18.66 -5.55 -13.43
CA SER A 105 -19.68 -5.76 -14.48
C SER A 105 -19.98 -4.51 -15.32
N ARG A 106 -19.66 -3.32 -14.82
CA ARG A 106 -19.83 -2.05 -15.53
C ARG A 106 -18.68 -1.73 -16.49
N ASN A 107 -17.58 -2.46 -16.41
CA ASN A 107 -16.39 -2.19 -17.18
C ASN A 107 -16.10 -3.32 -18.17
N SER A 108 -16.18 -3.03 -19.48
CA SER A 108 -15.89 -3.98 -20.55
C SER A 108 -14.42 -4.02 -20.96
N LYS A 109 -13.60 -3.06 -20.50
CA LYS A 109 -12.15 -2.97 -20.79
C LYS A 109 -11.34 -3.33 -19.56
N PRO A 110 -10.07 -3.71 -19.71
CA PRO A 110 -9.17 -3.91 -18.58
C PRO A 110 -9.12 -2.67 -17.67
N VAL A 111 -9.31 -2.86 -16.37
CA VAL A 111 -9.46 -1.79 -15.40
C VAL A 111 -8.82 -2.15 -14.06
N CYS A 112 -8.31 -1.13 -13.37
CA CYS A 112 -7.92 -1.19 -11.97
C CYS A 112 -8.97 -0.45 -11.12
N ILE A 113 -9.59 -1.12 -10.14
CA ILE A 113 -10.62 -0.56 -9.27
C ILE A 113 -10.11 -0.55 -7.82
N ILE A 114 -10.07 0.61 -7.18
CA ILE A 114 -9.50 0.80 -5.84
C ILE A 114 -10.61 1.16 -4.85
N GLY A 115 -10.76 0.35 -3.79
CA GLY A 115 -11.79 0.55 -2.77
C GLY A 115 -11.44 1.62 -1.75
N GLY A 116 -10.16 1.81 -1.48
CA GLY A 116 -9.67 2.77 -0.48
C GLY A 116 -9.41 2.13 0.88
N VAL A 117 -9.03 2.98 1.84
CA VAL A 117 -8.65 2.58 3.20
C VAL A 117 -9.44 3.37 4.24
N ALA A 118 -9.72 2.74 5.37
CA ALA A 118 -10.33 3.34 6.55
C ALA A 118 -9.51 3.04 7.80
N TYR A 119 -9.70 3.83 8.82
CA TYR A 119 -9.10 3.66 10.14
C TYR A 119 -10.18 3.68 11.22
N ARG A 120 -10.04 2.85 12.24
CA ARG A 120 -10.97 2.80 13.38
C ARG A 120 -11.19 4.20 13.96
N ARG A 121 -12.43 4.51 14.37
CA ARG A 121 -12.76 5.81 14.99
C ARG A 121 -12.06 6.00 16.33
N GLN A 122 -11.98 4.93 17.11
CA GLN A 122 -11.34 4.93 18.42
C GLN A 122 -9.83 5.18 18.27
N LYS A 123 -9.29 6.08 19.11
CA LYS A 123 -7.85 6.31 19.18
C LYS A 123 -7.15 5.06 19.71
N PRO A 124 -6.07 4.61 19.07
CA PRO A 124 -5.30 3.49 19.57
C PRO A 124 -4.46 3.89 20.79
N ASN A 125 -3.77 2.91 21.37
CA ASN A 125 -2.73 3.18 22.38
C ASN A 125 -1.73 4.23 21.82
N PRO A 126 -1.22 5.17 22.65
CA PRO A 126 -0.32 6.23 22.22
C PRO A 126 0.90 5.75 21.40
N LYS A 127 1.40 4.55 21.66
CA LYS A 127 2.53 3.97 20.91
C LYS A 127 2.26 3.69 19.43
N TYR A 128 0.97 3.63 19.00
CA TYR A 128 0.54 3.43 17.61
C TYR A 128 -0.07 4.68 16.97
N TYR A 129 -0.09 5.79 17.71
CA TYR A 129 -0.89 6.96 17.34
C TYR A 129 -0.39 7.63 16.06
N LEU A 130 0.91 7.64 15.80
CA LEU A 130 1.50 8.29 14.62
C LEU A 130 0.98 7.67 13.32
N ARG A 131 1.03 6.33 13.21
CA ARG A 131 0.56 5.60 12.03
C ARG A 131 -0.94 5.82 11.80
N TRP A 132 -1.74 5.67 12.86
CA TRP A 132 -3.18 5.88 12.82
C TRP A 132 -3.55 7.32 12.44
N HIS A 133 -2.89 8.31 13.06
CA HIS A 133 -3.16 9.74 12.81
C HIS A 133 -2.82 10.14 11.38
N TYR A 134 -1.68 9.67 10.87
CA TYR A 134 -1.29 9.87 9.48
C TYR A 134 -2.29 9.25 8.52
N GLY A 135 -2.65 7.99 8.73
CA GLY A 135 -3.60 7.27 7.88
C GLY A 135 -4.96 7.96 7.81
N LYS A 136 -5.53 8.34 8.96
CA LYS A 136 -6.79 9.12 9.00
C LYS A 136 -6.74 10.45 8.28
N LYS A 137 -5.60 11.13 8.31
CA LYS A 137 -5.45 12.48 7.73
C LYS A 137 -5.04 12.48 6.26
N ARG A 138 -4.37 11.43 5.78
CA ARG A 138 -3.73 11.40 4.47
C ARG A 138 -4.20 10.29 3.54
N GLU A 139 -4.62 9.14 4.11
CA GLU A 139 -4.96 7.96 3.32
C GLU A 139 -6.47 7.71 3.26
N ALA A 140 -7.19 7.90 4.38
CA ALA A 140 -8.64 7.70 4.45
C ALA A 140 -9.39 8.85 3.77
N THR A 141 -9.39 8.86 2.44
CA THR A 141 -10.06 9.85 1.61
C THR A 141 -11.19 9.21 0.80
N ASP A 142 -12.24 9.98 0.49
CA ASP A 142 -13.37 9.51 -0.32
C ASP A 142 -12.97 9.26 -1.79
N ALA A 143 -13.78 8.46 -2.48
CA ALA A 143 -13.52 8.10 -3.87
C ALA A 143 -13.54 9.30 -4.83
N GLY A 144 -14.42 10.28 -4.60
CA GLY A 144 -14.48 11.49 -5.41
C GLY A 144 -13.17 12.25 -5.39
N SER A 145 -12.63 12.47 -4.18
CA SER A 145 -11.31 13.11 -4.00
C SER A 145 -10.18 12.31 -4.65
N ARG A 146 -10.20 10.97 -4.55
CA ARG A 146 -9.19 10.11 -5.17
C ARG A 146 -9.25 10.11 -6.69
N ASN A 147 -10.45 10.13 -7.28
CA ASN A 147 -10.65 10.16 -8.73
C ASN A 147 -10.16 11.46 -9.39
N ASN A 148 -9.98 12.56 -8.65
CA ASN A 148 -9.34 13.77 -9.20
C ASN A 148 -7.87 13.54 -9.60
N LYS A 149 -7.19 12.57 -8.99
CA LYS A 149 -5.80 12.19 -9.30
C LYS A 149 -5.65 10.67 -9.15
N PRO A 150 -6.28 9.86 -10.04
CA PRO A 150 -6.49 8.44 -9.81
C PRO A 150 -5.17 7.66 -9.67
N TYR A 151 -4.19 7.91 -10.50
CA TYR A 151 -2.91 7.21 -10.44
C TYR A 151 -2.06 7.60 -9.22
N LYS A 152 -2.15 8.86 -8.78
CA LYS A 152 -1.46 9.33 -7.58
C LYS A 152 -2.03 8.74 -6.30
N SER A 153 -3.32 8.43 -6.32
CA SER A 153 -4.06 7.86 -5.19
C SER A 153 -4.07 6.33 -5.23
N PHE A 154 -3.30 5.73 -6.13
CA PHE A 154 -3.17 4.28 -6.25
C PHE A 154 -2.58 3.66 -4.98
N THR A 155 -3.14 2.53 -4.58
CA THR A 155 -2.61 1.62 -3.57
C THR A 155 -3.08 0.20 -3.84
N SER A 156 -2.20 -0.77 -3.69
CA SER A 156 -2.50 -2.20 -3.80
C SER A 156 -3.15 -2.79 -2.54
N PHE A 157 -3.23 -2.03 -1.46
CA PHE A 157 -3.84 -2.45 -0.19
C PHE A 157 -5.25 -3.00 -0.33
N ASN A 158 -6.03 -2.48 -1.28
CA ASN A 158 -7.43 -2.82 -1.52
C ASN A 158 -7.79 -2.48 -2.97
N ALA A 159 -7.43 -3.36 -3.89
CA ALA A 159 -7.54 -3.09 -5.32
C ALA A 159 -7.93 -4.33 -6.14
N VAL A 160 -8.87 -4.18 -7.06
CA VAL A 160 -9.19 -5.20 -8.08
C VAL A 160 -8.53 -4.82 -9.39
N PHE A 161 -7.97 -5.82 -10.06
CA PHE A 161 -7.37 -5.68 -11.38
C PHE A 161 -7.96 -6.68 -12.36
N SER A 162 -8.10 -6.30 -13.62
CA SER A 162 -8.14 -7.27 -14.70
C SER A 162 -6.78 -7.94 -14.83
N LYS A 163 -6.70 -9.27 -14.83
CA LYS A 163 -5.44 -10.03 -14.84
C LYS A 163 -4.55 -9.65 -16.03
N SER A 164 -5.13 -9.36 -17.20
CA SER A 164 -4.43 -8.93 -18.40
C SER A 164 -3.62 -7.63 -18.24
N ILE A 165 -3.84 -6.84 -17.20
CA ILE A 165 -3.01 -5.67 -16.90
C ILE A 165 -1.57 -6.11 -16.60
N PHE A 166 -1.37 -7.27 -15.99
CA PHE A 166 -0.06 -7.78 -15.61
C PHE A 166 0.78 -8.32 -16.78
N ASP A 167 0.17 -8.44 -17.98
CA ASP A 167 0.89 -8.67 -19.22
C ASP A 167 1.61 -7.38 -19.70
N LEU A 168 1.12 -6.21 -19.27
CA LEU A 168 1.65 -4.89 -19.67
C LEU A 168 2.52 -4.26 -18.60
N VAL A 169 2.14 -4.40 -17.32
CA VAL A 169 2.82 -3.80 -16.18
C VAL A 169 2.93 -4.80 -15.02
N LYS A 170 4.07 -4.80 -14.33
CA LYS A 170 4.31 -5.63 -13.13
C LYS A 170 4.84 -4.75 -12.01
N PHE A 171 4.73 -5.21 -10.78
CA PHE A 171 5.44 -4.56 -9.68
C PHE A 171 6.94 -4.64 -9.92
N ASP A 172 7.64 -3.50 -9.78
CA ASP A 172 9.11 -3.48 -9.97
C ASP A 172 9.80 -4.18 -8.79
N GLU A 173 10.41 -5.32 -9.08
CA GLU A 173 11.05 -6.20 -8.10
C GLU A 173 12.36 -5.63 -7.53
N SER A 174 12.84 -4.51 -8.07
CA SER A 174 13.97 -3.79 -7.48
C SER A 174 13.62 -3.10 -6.16
N PHE A 175 12.31 -2.96 -5.85
CA PHE A 175 11.83 -2.56 -4.53
C PHE A 175 11.90 -3.74 -3.56
N SER A 176 13.09 -4.02 -3.02
CA SER A 176 13.30 -5.09 -2.04
C SER A 176 12.88 -4.70 -0.61
N THR A 177 12.68 -3.41 -0.34
CA THR A 177 12.31 -2.87 0.97
C THR A 177 11.03 -2.06 0.91
N TYR A 178 10.54 -1.60 2.06
CA TYR A 178 9.25 -0.92 2.20
C TYR A 178 9.19 0.43 1.49
N GLY A 179 8.13 0.64 0.72
CA GLY A 179 7.62 1.96 0.30
C GLY A 179 7.97 2.37 -1.13
N ASN A 180 7.04 3.13 -1.70
CA ASN A 180 7.00 3.67 -3.06
C ASN A 180 6.74 2.67 -4.18
N GLU A 181 6.68 1.36 -3.94
CA GLU A 181 6.30 0.35 -4.94
C GLU A 181 4.93 0.66 -5.54
N ASP A 182 3.94 1.00 -4.72
CA ASP A 182 2.59 1.38 -5.18
C ASP A 182 2.60 2.68 -5.98
N THR A 183 3.34 3.70 -5.53
CA THR A 183 3.45 4.97 -6.24
C THR A 183 4.08 4.77 -7.62
N PHE A 184 5.09 3.91 -7.71
CA PHE A 184 5.75 3.58 -8.95
C PHE A 184 4.82 2.79 -9.88
N PHE A 185 4.12 1.79 -9.36
CA PHE A 185 3.14 1.01 -10.12
C PHE A 185 1.98 1.88 -10.63
N GLY A 186 1.45 2.80 -9.82
CA GLY A 186 0.45 3.78 -10.26
C GLY A 186 0.95 4.65 -11.42
N ASN A 187 2.24 5.01 -11.44
CA ASN A 187 2.84 5.74 -12.56
C ASN A 187 2.99 4.86 -13.82
N GLN A 188 3.29 3.57 -13.67
CA GLN A 188 3.31 2.62 -14.78
C GLN A 188 1.91 2.44 -15.40
N LEU A 189 0.85 2.31 -14.56
CA LEU A 189 -0.54 2.25 -15.04
C LEU A 189 -0.90 3.49 -15.87
N ARG A 190 -0.46 4.69 -15.46
CA ARG A 190 -0.65 5.92 -16.22
C ARG A 190 0.06 5.86 -17.56
N SER A 191 1.34 5.46 -17.57
CA SER A 191 2.14 5.38 -18.79
C SER A 191 1.56 4.38 -19.78
N ALA A 192 0.97 3.29 -19.30
CA ALA A 192 0.26 2.29 -20.09
C ALA A 192 -1.20 2.69 -20.42
N GLN A 193 -1.66 3.86 -19.99
CA GLN A 193 -3.04 4.36 -20.19
C GLN A 193 -4.13 3.42 -19.65
N ILE A 194 -3.82 2.65 -18.60
CA ILE A 194 -4.76 1.73 -17.95
C ILE A 194 -5.68 2.54 -17.05
N PRO A 195 -7.01 2.45 -17.21
CA PRO A 195 -7.96 3.16 -16.35
C PRO A 195 -7.83 2.76 -14.89
N VAL A 196 -7.78 3.75 -14.00
CA VAL A 196 -7.85 3.56 -12.54
C VAL A 196 -9.10 4.25 -12.02
N ILE A 197 -9.99 3.47 -11.42
CA ILE A 197 -11.28 3.93 -10.88
C ILE A 197 -11.24 3.77 -9.36
N HIS A 198 -11.62 4.79 -8.63
CA HIS A 198 -11.78 4.70 -7.19
C HIS A 198 -13.25 4.64 -6.81
N ILE A 199 -13.59 3.70 -5.93
CA ILE A 199 -14.93 3.53 -5.36
C ILE A 199 -14.89 3.65 -3.83
N ASN A 200 -16.05 3.93 -3.22
CA ASN A 200 -16.19 3.94 -1.76
C ASN A 200 -16.45 2.53 -1.23
N ASN A 201 -15.42 1.70 -1.23
CA ASN A 201 -15.43 0.33 -0.72
C ASN A 201 -14.22 0.06 0.19
N PRO A 202 -14.02 0.86 1.26
CA PRO A 202 -12.79 0.81 2.04
C PRO A 202 -12.70 -0.43 2.92
N LEU A 203 -11.45 -0.82 3.21
CA LEU A 203 -11.10 -1.76 4.28
C LEU A 203 -10.48 -1.02 5.46
N TYR A 204 -10.68 -1.54 6.67
CA TYR A 204 -9.89 -1.10 7.80
C TYR A 204 -8.44 -1.56 7.65
N HIS A 205 -7.50 -0.68 7.95
CA HIS A 205 -6.10 -1.01 8.17
C HIS A 205 -5.90 -1.19 9.67
N ASP A 206 -5.85 -2.44 10.12
CA ASP A 206 -5.75 -2.80 11.54
C ASP A 206 -4.30 -3.06 12.00
N GLY A 207 -3.36 -3.27 11.06
CA GLY A 207 -1.93 -3.47 11.32
C GLY A 207 -1.19 -2.15 11.61
N LEU A 208 -1.41 -1.58 12.78
CA LEU A 208 -0.76 -0.33 13.15
C LEU A 208 0.66 -0.59 13.67
N ASP A 209 1.64 -0.01 13.01
CA ASP A 209 3.03 0.01 13.51
C ASP A 209 3.17 0.88 14.76
N THR A 210 4.16 0.57 15.60
CA THR A 210 4.55 1.50 16.66
C THR A 210 5.06 2.82 16.07
N ASN A 211 5.08 3.90 16.86
CA ASN A 211 5.58 5.20 16.37
C ASN A 211 7.02 5.10 15.87
N GLU A 212 7.85 4.31 16.56
CA GLU A 212 9.26 4.06 16.21
C GLU A 212 9.38 3.27 14.90
N ASP A 213 8.64 2.16 14.77
CA ASP A 213 8.72 1.30 13.58
C ASP A 213 8.13 2.00 12.36
N TYR A 214 7.06 2.77 12.55
CA TYR A 214 6.53 3.59 11.46
C TYR A 214 7.54 4.66 11.00
N LEU A 215 8.29 5.30 11.90
CA LEU A 215 9.34 6.23 11.50
C LEU A 215 10.47 5.53 10.74
N LYS A 216 10.90 4.33 11.16
CA LYS A 216 11.87 3.53 10.41
C LYS A 216 11.37 3.19 8.99
N LYS A 217 10.11 2.77 8.86
CA LYS A 217 9.49 2.54 7.55
C LYS A 217 9.46 3.80 6.69
N VAL A 218 9.21 4.96 7.28
CA VAL A 218 9.26 6.26 6.58
C VAL A 218 10.69 6.57 6.09
N GLU A 219 11.70 6.34 6.93
CA GLU A 219 13.11 6.50 6.56
C GLU A 219 13.48 5.59 5.38
N THR A 220 13.18 4.29 5.47
CA THR A 220 13.39 3.31 4.39
C THR A 220 12.69 3.73 3.09
N SER A 221 11.44 4.21 3.17
CA SER A 221 10.71 4.70 2.00
C SER A 221 11.39 5.90 1.34
N ILE A 222 12.03 6.79 2.11
CA ILE A 222 12.79 7.92 1.57
C ILE A 222 14.11 7.45 0.97
N ASP A 223 14.79 6.49 1.59
CA ASP A 223 16.03 5.90 1.03
C ASP A 223 15.76 5.26 -0.34
N ASN A 224 14.64 4.54 -0.49
CA ASN A 224 14.21 4.02 -1.79
C ASN A 224 13.99 5.15 -2.82
N LEU A 225 13.36 6.27 -2.44
CA LEU A 225 13.23 7.42 -3.35
C LEU A 225 14.58 7.98 -3.78
N ILE A 226 15.55 8.06 -2.87
CA ILE A 226 16.91 8.54 -3.17
C ILE A 226 17.61 7.60 -4.16
N VAL A 227 17.50 6.29 -3.95
CA VAL A 227 18.05 5.28 -4.87
C VAL A 227 17.44 5.44 -6.27
N LEU A 228 16.11 5.57 -6.37
CA LEU A 228 15.42 5.74 -7.66
C LEU A 228 15.82 7.04 -8.38
N LEU A 229 15.97 8.13 -7.62
CA LEU A 229 16.44 9.40 -8.17
C LEU A 229 17.86 9.29 -8.72
N LYS A 230 18.79 8.71 -7.95
CA LYS A 230 20.18 8.52 -8.35
C LYS A 230 20.33 7.58 -9.55
N ALA A 231 19.47 6.58 -9.65
CA ALA A 231 19.42 5.64 -10.77
C ALA A 231 18.69 6.18 -12.01
N ASN A 232 18.20 7.42 -12.00
CA ASN A 232 17.36 8.03 -13.06
C ASN A 232 16.13 7.17 -13.45
N LYS A 233 15.61 6.36 -12.53
CA LYS A 233 14.44 5.51 -12.76
C LYS A 233 13.11 6.27 -12.69
N ILE A 234 13.09 7.49 -12.15
CA ILE A 234 11.90 8.33 -11.99
C ILE A 234 12.05 9.64 -12.77
N GLY A 235 11.07 9.89 -13.64
CA GLY A 235 11.03 11.10 -14.46
C GLY A 235 10.41 12.31 -13.74
N SER A 236 10.42 13.46 -14.41
CA SER A 236 9.86 14.72 -13.88
C SER A 236 8.39 14.63 -13.50
N GLY A 237 7.59 13.83 -14.20
CA GLY A 237 6.18 13.58 -13.86
C GLY A 237 6.01 12.99 -12.47
N PHE A 238 6.75 11.93 -12.13
CA PHE A 238 6.75 11.32 -10.82
C PHE A 238 7.21 12.32 -9.73
N VAL A 239 8.30 13.05 -10.01
CA VAL A 239 8.86 14.05 -9.07
C VAL A 239 7.82 15.12 -8.73
N ASN A 240 7.09 15.64 -9.71
CA ASN A 240 6.09 16.69 -9.52
C ASN A 240 4.86 16.19 -8.74
N GLU A 241 4.53 14.92 -8.85
CA GLU A 241 3.41 14.32 -8.12
C GLU A 241 3.76 13.86 -6.71
N ASN A 242 5.01 13.50 -6.46
CA ASN A 242 5.49 13.20 -5.12
C ASN A 242 5.72 14.50 -4.35
N ARG A 243 4.83 14.77 -3.36
CA ARG A 243 4.86 16.03 -2.60
C ARG A 243 6.20 16.29 -1.91
N LEU A 244 6.86 15.25 -1.42
CA LEU A 244 8.16 15.38 -0.75
C LEU A 244 9.25 15.82 -1.73
N LEU A 245 9.36 15.12 -2.87
CA LEU A 245 10.32 15.45 -3.91
C LEU A 245 10.06 16.82 -4.53
N ALA A 246 8.80 17.13 -4.84
CA ALA A 246 8.42 18.45 -5.38
C ALA A 246 8.83 19.58 -4.42
N THR A 247 8.63 19.39 -3.11
CA THR A 247 9.05 20.36 -2.09
C THR A 247 10.58 20.49 -2.04
N TYR A 248 11.31 19.37 -2.03
CA TYR A 248 12.77 19.36 -2.05
C TYR A 248 13.34 20.10 -3.26
N PHE A 249 12.86 19.79 -4.48
CA PHE A 249 13.36 20.43 -5.70
C PHE A 249 12.98 21.91 -5.78
N LYS A 250 11.82 22.30 -5.24
CA LYS A 250 11.46 23.72 -5.08
C LYS A 250 12.47 24.45 -4.19
N CYS A 251 12.81 23.90 -3.04
CA CYS A 251 13.83 24.47 -2.13
C CYS A 251 15.21 24.53 -2.80
N LYS A 252 15.58 23.50 -3.57
CA LYS A 252 16.84 23.48 -4.33
C LYS A 252 16.88 24.60 -5.39
N LYS A 253 15.78 24.79 -6.13
CA LYS A 253 15.66 25.87 -7.12
C LYS A 253 15.76 27.27 -6.48
N LEU A 254 15.25 27.46 -5.28
CA LEU A 254 15.33 28.70 -4.50
C LEU A 254 16.70 28.90 -3.80
N LYS A 255 17.68 28.05 -4.07
CA LYS A 255 19.03 28.05 -3.44
C LYS A 255 19.00 27.97 -1.91
N SER A 256 17.88 27.55 -1.30
CA SER A 256 17.73 27.42 0.16
C SER A 256 18.15 26.04 0.70
N ALA A 257 18.58 25.13 -0.17
CA ALA A 257 18.92 23.76 0.21
C ALA A 257 20.07 23.68 1.22
N SER A 258 21.10 24.55 1.09
CA SER A 258 22.25 24.57 2.02
C SER A 258 21.84 25.05 3.42
N LEU A 259 21.00 26.09 3.50
CA LEU A 259 20.45 26.58 4.77
C LEU A 259 19.56 25.52 5.44
N LEU A 260 18.71 24.85 4.65
CA LEU A 260 17.91 23.73 5.14
C LEU A 260 18.77 22.57 5.65
N ARG A 261 19.84 22.24 4.93
CA ARG A 261 20.75 21.20 5.36
C ARG A 261 21.40 21.50 6.71
N LEU A 262 21.86 22.75 6.90
CA LEU A 262 22.41 23.21 8.18
C LEU A 262 21.35 23.16 9.30
N PHE A 263 20.14 23.67 9.04
CA PHE A 263 19.03 23.61 9.99
C PHE A 263 18.71 22.17 10.41
N TYR A 264 18.55 21.26 9.46
CA TYR A 264 18.21 19.88 9.76
C TYR A 264 19.37 19.11 10.42
N LYS A 265 20.62 19.45 10.10
CA LYS A 265 21.80 18.90 10.82
C LYS A 265 21.70 19.16 12.33
N MET A 266 21.18 20.34 12.72
CA MET A 266 21.06 20.73 14.12
C MET A 266 19.77 20.22 14.79
N PHE A 267 18.67 20.10 14.05
CA PHE A 267 17.33 19.93 14.64
C PHE A 267 16.65 18.60 14.32
N LEU A 268 17.12 17.81 13.36
CA LEU A 268 16.44 16.59 12.92
C LEU A 268 16.18 15.61 14.06
N GLN A 269 17.16 15.40 14.94
CA GLN A 269 17.00 14.49 16.09
C GLN A 269 15.99 15.05 17.11
N LYS A 270 15.97 16.36 17.33
CA LYS A 270 14.96 17.00 18.21
C LYS A 270 13.55 16.85 17.62
N ILE A 271 13.41 16.99 16.31
CA ILE A 271 12.14 16.78 15.60
C ILE A 271 11.72 15.31 15.77
N LYS A 272 12.62 14.35 15.57
CA LYS A 272 12.36 12.91 15.77
C LYS A 272 11.84 12.61 17.17
N GLN A 273 12.54 13.10 18.20
CA GLN A 273 12.12 12.92 19.59
C GLN A 273 10.75 13.57 19.88
N LYS A 274 10.48 14.74 19.29
CA LYS A 274 9.19 15.41 19.46
C LYS A 274 8.06 14.64 18.80
N ILE A 275 8.28 14.04 17.63
CA ILE A 275 7.28 13.19 16.96
C ILE A 275 6.92 11.99 17.85
N LEU A 276 7.92 11.33 18.44
CA LEU A 276 7.70 10.16 19.29
C LEU A 276 6.87 10.50 20.56
N ARG A 277 7.04 11.71 21.09
CA ARG A 277 6.30 12.19 22.28
C ARG A 277 4.91 12.77 21.93
N THR A 278 4.84 13.57 20.88
CA THR A 278 3.64 14.31 20.46
C THR A 278 3.46 14.19 18.94
N PRO A 279 2.98 13.02 18.46
CA PRO A 279 2.86 12.75 17.03
C PRO A 279 1.89 13.70 16.34
N THR A 280 2.37 14.40 15.31
CA THR A 280 1.54 15.20 14.40
C THR A 280 1.98 15.00 12.95
N VAL A 281 1.04 15.10 12.01
CA VAL A 281 1.34 14.99 10.58
C VAL A 281 2.28 16.09 10.11
N PHE A 282 2.18 17.28 10.68
CA PHE A 282 3.06 18.41 10.36
C PHE A 282 4.52 18.11 10.74
N LEU A 283 4.77 17.61 11.96
CA LEU A 283 6.12 17.23 12.39
C LEU A 283 6.67 16.09 11.55
N LEU A 284 5.82 15.14 11.15
CA LEU A 284 6.23 14.05 10.27
C LEU A 284 6.60 14.56 8.86
N ASP A 285 5.82 15.48 8.29
CA ASP A 285 6.14 16.10 6.99
C ASP A 285 7.48 16.87 7.08
N LEU A 286 7.71 17.59 8.17
CA LEU A 286 8.97 18.30 8.45
C LEU A 286 10.14 17.31 8.57
N TYR A 287 9.95 16.22 9.30
CA TYR A 287 10.95 15.16 9.46
C TYR A 287 11.31 14.50 8.12
N LYS A 288 10.29 14.14 7.32
CA LYS A 288 10.49 13.55 5.98
C LYS A 288 11.37 14.45 5.10
N LEU A 289 11.07 15.74 5.08
CA LEU A 289 11.88 16.71 4.31
C LEU A 289 13.30 16.78 4.83
N GLY A 290 13.47 16.85 6.15
CA GLY A 290 14.79 16.91 6.78
C GLY A 290 15.64 15.68 6.51
N TYR A 291 15.03 14.50 6.63
CA TYR A 291 15.70 13.23 6.35
C TYR A 291 16.15 13.16 4.88
N LEU A 292 15.27 13.54 3.95
CA LEU A 292 15.61 13.60 2.53
C LEU A 292 16.78 14.59 2.26
N VAL A 293 16.71 15.80 2.82
CA VAL A 293 17.74 16.84 2.64
C VAL A 293 19.11 16.39 3.15
N GLN A 294 19.17 15.64 4.25
CA GLN A 294 20.43 15.14 4.82
C GLN A 294 21.07 14.03 3.98
N ASN A 295 20.29 13.22 3.29
CA ASN A 295 20.76 12.02 2.58
C ASN A 295 20.86 12.20 1.05
N MET A 296 20.43 13.37 0.52
CA MET A 296 20.61 13.77 -0.90
C MET A 296 21.94 14.51 -1.10
#